data_1a06e555e77806a0342152fc16e85c04
#
_entry.id   1a06e555e77806a0342152fc16e85c04
#
_cell.length_a   1.000
_cell.length_b   1.000
_cell.length_c   1.000
_cell.angle_alpha   90.00
_cell.angle_beta   90.00
_cell.angle_gamma   90.00
#
_symmetry.space_group_name_H-M   'P 1'
#
loop_
_entity.id
_entity.type
_entity.pdbx_description
1 polymer ?
#
loop_
_entity_poly.entity_id
_entity_poly.type
_entity_poly.pdbx_seq_one_letter_code
_entity_poly.pdbx_strand_id
1 'polypeptide(L)'
;MKYIIIAIALITTLSVKAQENFHLTSGEVTWENVYETEKSKEEVIAHFEKSKLFKIFKVEEGKVFATLRPQPIDVDRTGIAGVPTILRKTDFAGKILIRFKDNKYRVTYTEIVLVGHGDLIKKGERQPFELHYVNKDGKDYRKYFVKKPRTIYNNHFNELFVIEKAKKEDW
;
A
#
# COMPACT_ATOMS: atom_id res chain seq x y z
N MET A 1 -16.00 45.83 39.75
CA MET A 1 -15.25 45.60 38.48
C MET A 1 -15.11 44.11 38.26
N LYS A 2 -15.83 43.55 37.28
CA LYS A 2 -15.82 42.10 36.98
C LYS A 2 -14.83 41.87 35.85
N TYR A 3 -13.78 41.13 36.12
CA TYR A 3 -12.81 40.71 35.08
C TYR A 3 -13.38 39.52 34.32
N ILE A 4 -13.68 39.72 33.04
CA ILE A 4 -14.06 38.66 32.10
C ILE A 4 -12.74 38.07 31.57
N ILE A 5 -12.39 36.85 31.98
CA ILE A 5 -11.30 36.10 31.40
C ILE A 5 -11.84 35.38 30.18
N ILE A 6 -11.47 35.89 28.99
CA ILE A 6 -11.76 35.19 27.73
C ILE A 6 -10.67 34.15 27.52
N ALA A 7 -10.99 32.89 27.79
CA ALA A 7 -10.15 31.77 27.42
C ALA A 7 -10.26 31.51 25.91
N ILE A 8 -9.27 31.96 25.14
CA ILE A 8 -9.13 31.62 23.72
C ILE A 8 -8.63 30.18 23.64
N ALA A 9 -9.53 29.24 23.41
CA ALA A 9 -9.19 27.88 23.08
C ALA A 9 -8.53 27.88 21.70
N LEU A 10 -7.21 27.74 21.66
CA LEU A 10 -6.45 27.55 20.43
C LEU A 10 -6.70 26.14 19.90
N ILE A 11 -7.71 26.00 19.05
CA ILE A 11 -7.97 24.76 18.32
C ILE A 11 -6.86 24.65 17.27
N THR A 12 -5.77 23.97 17.62
CA THR A 12 -4.79 23.52 16.65
C THR A 12 -5.43 22.42 15.80
N THR A 13 -5.96 22.80 14.66
CA THR A 13 -6.34 21.85 13.61
C THR A 13 -5.07 21.16 13.13
N LEU A 14 -4.79 19.99 13.68
CA LEU A 14 -3.82 19.06 13.11
C LEU A 14 -4.36 18.65 11.74
N SER A 15 -3.91 19.37 10.72
CA SER A 15 -4.08 18.93 9.34
C SER A 15 -3.34 17.61 9.22
N VAL A 16 -4.05 16.50 9.39
CA VAL A 16 -3.58 15.19 8.98
C VAL A 16 -3.43 15.28 7.46
N LYS A 17 -2.24 15.65 6.99
CA LYS A 17 -1.89 15.46 5.59
C LYS A 17 -2.07 13.96 5.35
N ALA A 18 -3.07 13.59 4.54
CA ALA A 18 -3.21 12.23 4.06
C ALA A 18 -1.82 11.85 3.51
N GLN A 19 -1.15 10.94 4.20
CA GLN A 19 0.19 10.55 3.84
C GLN A 19 0.10 9.94 2.45
N GLU A 20 0.75 10.57 1.47
CA GLU A 20 0.82 9.98 0.12
C GLU A 20 1.68 8.73 0.22
N ASN A 21 1.04 7.57 0.05
CA ASN A 21 1.73 6.28 0.14
C ASN A 21 2.56 5.98 -1.11
N PHE A 22 2.21 6.56 -2.26
CA PHE A 22 2.96 6.40 -3.50
C PHE A 22 3.99 7.51 -3.65
N HIS A 23 5.25 7.14 -3.80
CA HIS A 23 6.40 8.01 -4.02
C HIS A 23 6.99 7.73 -5.40
N LEU A 24 7.38 8.78 -6.12
CA LEU A 24 8.09 8.69 -7.39
C LEU A 24 9.47 9.31 -7.21
N THR A 25 10.51 8.51 -7.38
CA THR A 25 11.89 8.95 -7.25
C THR A 25 12.70 8.43 -8.42
N SER A 26 13.30 9.31 -9.21
CA SER A 26 14.10 8.93 -10.38
C SER A 26 13.37 8.00 -11.37
N GLY A 27 12.07 8.18 -11.53
CA GLY A 27 11.23 7.36 -12.42
C GLY A 27 10.77 6.03 -11.83
N GLU A 28 11.19 5.68 -10.63
CA GLU A 28 10.77 4.46 -9.93
C GLU A 28 9.65 4.75 -8.95
N VAL A 29 8.64 3.88 -8.93
CA VAL A 29 7.50 3.95 -8.03
C VAL A 29 7.73 3.09 -6.82
N THR A 30 7.59 3.70 -5.65
CA THR A 30 7.57 3.02 -4.35
C THR A 30 6.24 3.31 -3.67
N TRP A 31 5.62 2.28 -3.11
CA TRP A 31 4.52 2.45 -2.18
C TRP A 31 4.99 2.13 -0.76
N GLU A 32 4.62 2.96 0.20
CA GLU A 32 5.03 2.78 1.60
C GLU A 32 3.89 3.10 2.54
N ASN A 33 3.72 2.27 3.57
CA ASN A 33 2.83 2.58 4.69
C ASN A 33 3.38 2.08 6.02
N VAL A 34 2.98 2.76 7.10
CA VAL A 34 3.31 2.41 8.48
C VAL A 34 2.04 1.96 9.19
N TYR A 35 2.11 0.81 9.82
CA TYR A 35 1.02 0.21 10.57
C TYR A 35 1.36 0.17 12.05
N GLU A 36 0.43 0.61 12.89
CA GLU A 36 0.50 0.40 14.33
C GLU A 36 0.00 -1.00 14.67
N THR A 37 0.64 -1.65 15.63
CA THR A 37 0.26 -2.99 16.06
C THR A 37 0.58 -3.20 17.53
N GLU A 38 -0.25 -4.00 18.21
CA GLU A 38 0.01 -4.47 19.57
C GLU A 38 0.79 -5.81 19.56
N LYS A 39 0.99 -6.40 18.37
CA LYS A 39 1.71 -7.66 18.21
C LYS A 39 3.22 -7.44 18.29
N SER A 40 3.91 -8.40 18.85
CA SER A 40 5.37 -8.44 18.81
C SER A 40 5.87 -8.56 17.37
N LYS A 41 7.13 -8.23 17.15
CA LYS A 41 7.79 -8.39 15.85
C LYS A 41 7.69 -9.82 15.34
N GLU A 42 7.91 -10.80 16.22
CA GLU A 42 7.87 -12.24 15.91
C GLU A 42 6.46 -12.67 15.48
N GLU A 43 5.42 -12.16 16.13
CA GLU A 43 4.03 -12.42 15.76
C GLU A 43 3.68 -11.81 14.39
N VAL A 44 4.17 -10.60 14.10
CA VAL A 44 3.97 -9.96 12.79
C VAL A 44 4.70 -10.77 11.70
N ILE A 45 5.94 -11.18 11.93
CA ILE A 45 6.70 -12.04 11.02
C ILE A 45 5.95 -13.36 10.78
N ALA A 46 5.52 -14.04 11.84
CA ALA A 46 4.79 -15.29 11.75
C ALA A 46 3.45 -15.15 11.01
N HIS A 47 2.76 -14.02 11.17
CA HIS A 47 1.53 -13.71 10.43
C HIS A 47 1.80 -13.65 8.93
N PHE A 48 2.81 -12.89 8.50
CA PHE A 48 3.15 -12.75 7.10
C PHE A 48 3.73 -14.03 6.49
N GLU A 49 4.53 -14.76 7.23
CA GLU A 49 5.09 -16.04 6.78
C GLU A 49 4.00 -17.09 6.52
N LYS A 50 2.99 -17.17 7.40
CA LYS A 50 1.83 -18.05 7.24
C LYS A 50 0.88 -17.60 6.13
N SER A 51 0.90 -16.32 5.77
CA SER A 51 0.09 -15.82 4.67
C SER A 51 0.57 -16.43 3.36
N LYS A 52 -0.32 -16.80 2.47
CA LYS A 52 0.05 -17.34 1.14
C LYS A 52 0.41 -16.22 0.14
N LEU A 53 0.59 -15.00 0.61
CA LEU A 53 0.86 -13.83 -0.22
C LEU A 53 2.20 -13.90 -0.95
N PHE A 54 3.22 -14.52 -0.34
CA PHE A 54 4.58 -14.42 -0.83
C PHE A 54 5.04 -15.68 -1.55
N LYS A 55 5.83 -15.49 -2.62
CA LYS A 55 6.58 -16.54 -3.31
C LYS A 55 7.92 -16.81 -2.62
N ILE A 56 8.56 -15.74 -2.15
CA ILE A 56 9.81 -15.76 -1.40
C ILE A 56 9.56 -14.98 -0.12
N PHE A 57 10.03 -15.50 1.00
CA PHE A 57 9.96 -14.83 2.30
C PHE A 57 11.25 -15.14 3.07
N LYS A 58 11.99 -14.11 3.43
CA LYS A 58 13.26 -14.23 4.15
C LYS A 58 13.32 -13.21 5.27
N VAL A 59 13.82 -13.64 6.41
CA VAL A 59 14.10 -12.77 7.56
C VAL A 59 15.60 -12.61 7.68
N GLU A 60 16.10 -11.39 7.50
CA GLU A 60 17.52 -11.07 7.56
C GLU A 60 17.69 -9.77 8.39
N GLU A 61 18.63 -9.77 9.33
CA GLU A 61 18.91 -8.60 10.21
C GLU A 61 17.66 -8.01 10.86
N GLY A 62 16.70 -8.86 11.19
CA GLY A 62 15.45 -8.41 11.80
C GLY A 62 14.49 -7.67 10.88
N LYS A 63 14.69 -7.73 9.57
CA LYS A 63 13.82 -7.23 8.51
C LYS A 63 13.26 -8.40 7.71
N VAL A 64 12.13 -8.21 7.06
CA VAL A 64 11.57 -9.17 6.13
C VAL A 64 11.79 -8.70 4.70
N PHE A 65 12.39 -9.55 3.88
CA PHE A 65 12.49 -9.40 2.44
C PHE A 65 11.60 -10.44 1.78
N ALA A 66 10.64 -10.00 0.99
CA ALA A 66 9.69 -10.90 0.37
C ALA A 66 9.40 -10.54 -1.09
N THR A 67 8.94 -11.53 -1.85
CA THR A 67 8.41 -11.31 -3.21
C THR A 67 6.94 -11.67 -3.20
N LEU A 68 6.10 -10.67 -3.49
CA LEU A 68 4.65 -10.84 -3.58
C LEU A 68 4.31 -11.72 -4.78
N ARG A 69 3.44 -12.72 -4.58
CA ARG A 69 2.81 -13.45 -5.68
C ARG A 69 1.89 -12.53 -6.46
N PRO A 70 1.60 -12.79 -7.74
CA PRO A 70 0.57 -12.05 -8.45
C PRO A 70 -0.74 -12.02 -7.66
N GLN A 71 -1.28 -10.84 -7.43
CA GLN A 71 -2.52 -10.58 -6.70
C GLN A 71 -3.49 -9.83 -7.60
N PRO A 72 -4.71 -10.28 -7.77
CA PRO A 72 -5.75 -9.52 -8.44
C PRO A 72 -6.23 -8.37 -7.55
N ILE A 73 -6.79 -7.34 -8.15
CA ILE A 73 -7.60 -6.35 -7.44
C ILE A 73 -9.07 -6.73 -7.58
N ASP A 74 -9.75 -6.92 -6.47
CA ASP A 74 -11.20 -7.05 -6.47
C ASP A 74 -11.82 -5.66 -6.69
N VAL A 75 -11.93 -5.28 -7.96
CA VAL A 75 -12.43 -3.96 -8.33
C VAL A 75 -13.92 -3.77 -8.03
N ASP A 76 -14.69 -4.86 -7.96
CA ASP A 76 -16.12 -4.78 -7.70
C ASP A 76 -16.40 -4.45 -6.23
N ARG A 77 -15.51 -4.89 -5.35
CA ARG A 77 -15.53 -4.56 -3.92
C ARG A 77 -15.18 -3.10 -3.62
N THR A 78 -14.51 -2.40 -4.55
CA THR A 78 -14.10 -1.00 -4.31
C THR A 78 -15.27 -0.01 -4.25
N GLY A 79 -16.43 -0.34 -4.80
CA GLY A 79 -17.57 0.57 -4.95
C GLY A 79 -17.31 1.76 -5.90
N ILE A 80 -16.17 1.80 -6.58
CA ILE A 80 -15.76 2.89 -7.46
C ILE A 80 -16.29 2.63 -8.88
N ALA A 81 -17.18 3.49 -9.35
CA ALA A 81 -17.68 3.41 -10.72
C ALA A 81 -16.60 3.79 -11.76
N GLY A 82 -16.66 3.17 -12.95
CA GLY A 82 -15.75 3.47 -14.06
C GLY A 82 -14.29 3.15 -13.75
N VAL A 83 -14.06 1.97 -13.17
CA VAL A 83 -12.71 1.45 -12.93
C VAL A 83 -12.01 1.18 -14.27
N PRO A 84 -10.76 1.66 -14.46
CA PRO A 84 -10.01 1.39 -15.69
C PRO A 84 -9.82 -0.10 -15.95
N THR A 85 -9.96 -0.52 -17.22
CA THR A 85 -9.90 -1.92 -17.64
C THR A 85 -8.59 -2.61 -17.21
N ILE A 86 -7.48 -1.88 -17.18
CA ILE A 86 -6.19 -2.44 -16.79
C ILE A 86 -6.20 -3.03 -15.38
N LEU A 87 -6.95 -2.45 -14.40
CA LEU A 87 -7.05 -3.00 -13.06
C LEU A 87 -7.85 -4.31 -13.02
N ARG A 88 -8.75 -4.53 -14.00
CA ARG A 88 -9.53 -5.79 -14.10
C ARG A 88 -8.79 -6.88 -14.84
N LYS A 89 -7.82 -6.50 -15.68
CA LYS A 89 -7.17 -7.41 -16.64
C LYS A 89 -5.71 -7.67 -16.31
N THR A 90 -5.27 -7.25 -15.12
CA THR A 90 -3.92 -7.52 -14.63
C THR A 90 -3.94 -7.84 -13.14
N ASP A 91 -3.02 -8.71 -12.74
CA ASP A 91 -2.58 -8.82 -11.37
C ASP A 91 -1.41 -7.86 -11.13
N PHE A 92 -1.04 -7.66 -9.87
CA PHE A 92 0.19 -6.95 -9.53
C PHE A 92 1.09 -7.84 -8.65
N ALA A 93 2.40 -7.65 -8.78
CA ALA A 93 3.42 -8.34 -8.01
C ALA A 93 4.63 -7.42 -7.82
N GLY A 94 5.59 -7.80 -6.99
CA GLY A 94 6.82 -7.05 -6.79
C GLY A 94 7.54 -7.43 -5.53
N LYS A 95 8.45 -6.57 -5.04
CA LYS A 95 9.28 -6.79 -3.86
C LYS A 95 8.75 -6.05 -2.65
N ILE A 96 8.77 -6.69 -1.51
CA ILE A 96 8.31 -6.18 -0.22
C ILE A 96 9.48 -6.17 0.76
N LEU A 97 9.64 -5.04 1.45
CA LEU A 97 10.50 -4.92 2.61
C LEU A 97 9.65 -4.54 3.81
N ILE A 98 9.72 -5.31 4.91
CA ILE A 98 9.07 -4.96 6.17
C ILE A 98 10.15 -4.64 7.20
N ARG A 99 10.05 -3.47 7.81
CA ARG A 99 10.91 -3.00 8.90
C ARG A 99 10.08 -2.77 10.16
N PHE A 100 10.67 -3.01 11.30
CA PHE A 100 10.00 -2.95 12.60
C PHE A 100 10.61 -1.85 13.47
N LYS A 101 9.77 -1.15 14.22
CA LYS A 101 10.15 -0.18 15.25
C LYS A 101 8.99 0.02 16.21
N ASP A 102 9.23 -0.12 17.52
CA ASP A 102 8.32 0.25 18.61
C ASP A 102 6.82 0.14 18.29
N ASN A 103 6.22 -1.02 18.44
CA ASN A 103 4.79 -1.25 18.19
C ASN A 103 4.29 -0.84 16.80
N LYS A 104 5.21 -0.77 15.83
CA LYS A 104 4.91 -0.42 14.42
C LYS A 104 5.70 -1.29 13.47
N TYR A 105 5.15 -1.50 12.30
CA TYR A 105 5.90 -2.01 11.17
C TYR A 105 5.65 -1.16 9.94
N ARG A 106 6.69 -1.00 9.13
CA ARG A 106 6.64 -0.29 7.86
C ARG A 106 6.76 -1.28 6.73
N VAL A 107 5.82 -1.23 5.81
CA VAL A 107 5.87 -1.98 4.56
C VAL A 107 6.31 -1.03 3.45
N THR A 108 7.37 -1.40 2.74
CA THR A 108 7.83 -0.71 1.54
C THR A 108 7.69 -1.67 0.37
N TYR A 109 6.96 -1.27 -0.66
CA TYR A 109 6.66 -2.07 -1.85
C TYR A 109 7.34 -1.43 -3.06
N THR A 110 8.24 -2.16 -3.70
CA THR A 110 9.08 -1.70 -4.80
C THR A 110 9.04 -2.68 -5.97
N GLU A 111 9.62 -2.28 -7.09
CA GLU A 111 9.65 -3.09 -8.33
C GLU A 111 8.26 -3.65 -8.65
N ILE A 112 7.25 -2.79 -8.56
CA ILE A 112 5.87 -3.16 -8.81
C ILE A 112 5.71 -3.47 -10.29
N VAL A 113 5.11 -4.61 -10.60
CA VAL A 113 4.82 -5.02 -11.98
C VAL A 113 3.36 -5.40 -12.14
N LEU A 114 2.82 -5.14 -13.32
CA LEU A 114 1.53 -5.66 -13.75
C LEU A 114 1.74 -6.97 -14.49
N VAL A 115 0.94 -7.98 -14.16
CA VAL A 115 0.98 -9.32 -14.76
C VAL A 115 -0.28 -9.50 -15.59
N GLY A 116 -0.12 -9.70 -16.88
CA GLY A 116 -1.23 -9.73 -17.83
C GLY A 116 -2.08 -10.99 -17.78
N HIS A 117 -3.38 -10.82 -18.06
CA HIS A 117 -4.34 -11.92 -18.24
C HIS A 117 -4.60 -12.29 -19.73
N GLY A 118 -4.09 -11.47 -20.67
CA GLY A 118 -4.15 -11.73 -22.10
C GLY A 118 -4.73 -10.61 -22.96
N ASP A 119 -5.58 -9.74 -22.40
CA ASP A 119 -6.29 -8.74 -23.23
C ASP A 119 -5.43 -7.49 -23.52
N LEU A 120 -4.86 -6.87 -22.49
CA LEU A 120 -4.06 -5.64 -22.59
C LEU A 120 -2.55 -5.93 -22.51
N ILE A 121 -2.19 -6.89 -21.73
CA ILE A 121 -0.84 -7.41 -21.54
C ILE A 121 -0.95 -8.91 -21.76
N LYS A 122 -0.02 -9.50 -22.53
CA LYS A 122 -0.04 -10.95 -22.82
C LYS A 122 -0.11 -11.74 -21.52
N LYS A 123 -0.81 -12.88 -21.55
CA LYS A 123 -0.98 -13.73 -20.37
C LYS A 123 0.37 -14.12 -19.77
N GLY A 124 0.56 -13.78 -18.49
CA GLY A 124 1.79 -14.04 -17.73
C GLY A 124 2.94 -13.07 -18.02
N GLU A 125 2.83 -12.18 -19.02
CA GLU A 125 3.81 -11.13 -19.24
C GLU A 125 3.80 -10.15 -18.07
N ARG A 126 4.99 -9.68 -17.69
CA ARG A 126 5.21 -8.74 -16.60
C ARG A 126 5.68 -7.41 -17.15
N GLN A 127 4.95 -6.35 -16.89
CA GLN A 127 5.32 -5.00 -17.29
C GLN A 127 5.51 -4.10 -16.08
N PRO A 128 6.55 -3.25 -16.06
CA PRO A 128 6.77 -2.28 -14.98
C PRO A 128 5.52 -1.40 -14.75
N PHE A 129 5.18 -1.17 -13.50
CA PHE A 129 4.08 -0.28 -13.11
C PHE A 129 4.24 1.12 -13.69
N GLU A 130 5.46 1.59 -13.73
CA GLU A 130 5.87 2.90 -14.26
C GLU A 130 5.49 3.07 -15.72
N LEU A 131 5.60 2.02 -16.53
CA LEU A 131 5.23 2.03 -17.95
C LEU A 131 3.79 2.49 -18.16
N HIS A 132 2.90 2.17 -17.21
CA HIS A 132 1.48 2.48 -17.29
C HIS A 132 1.11 3.78 -16.58
N TYR A 133 1.81 4.15 -15.51
CA TYR A 133 1.34 5.17 -14.58
C TYR A 133 2.27 6.37 -14.41
N VAL A 134 3.49 6.30 -14.93
CA VAL A 134 4.46 7.40 -14.92
C VAL A 134 4.58 8.02 -16.31
N ASN A 135 4.80 9.32 -16.40
CA ASN A 135 5.08 10.02 -17.65
C ASN A 135 6.40 9.54 -18.24
N LYS A 136 6.58 9.71 -19.55
CA LYS A 136 7.77 9.23 -20.26
C LYS A 136 9.09 9.86 -19.78
N ASP A 137 9.01 11.06 -19.21
CA ASP A 137 10.16 11.77 -18.64
C ASP A 137 10.53 11.29 -17.21
N GLY A 138 9.74 10.39 -16.63
CA GLY A 138 9.97 9.84 -15.29
C GLY A 138 9.76 10.81 -14.13
N LYS A 139 9.23 12.02 -14.38
CA LYS A 139 9.15 13.07 -13.36
C LYS A 139 7.83 13.10 -12.60
N ASP A 140 6.76 12.72 -13.27
CA ASP A 140 5.39 12.84 -12.74
C ASP A 140 4.55 11.60 -13.04
N TYR A 141 3.52 11.39 -12.23
CA TYR A 141 2.47 10.43 -12.53
C TYR A 141 1.59 10.91 -13.68
N ARG A 142 1.11 10.00 -14.49
CA ARG A 142 0.08 10.30 -15.49
C ARG A 142 -1.20 10.77 -14.80
N LYS A 143 -1.85 11.80 -15.36
CA LYS A 143 -3.06 12.41 -14.80
C LYS A 143 -4.17 11.40 -14.47
N TYR A 144 -4.34 10.37 -15.30
CA TYR A 144 -5.38 9.36 -15.05
C TYR A 144 -5.06 8.46 -13.87
N PHE A 145 -3.77 8.20 -13.56
CA PHE A 145 -3.37 7.43 -12.37
C PHE A 145 -3.81 8.13 -11.09
N VAL A 146 -3.57 9.42 -11.01
CA VAL A 146 -3.87 10.23 -9.82
C VAL A 146 -5.38 10.29 -9.50
N LYS A 147 -6.23 10.09 -10.50
CA LYS A 147 -7.70 10.17 -10.32
C LYS A 147 -8.27 8.98 -9.54
N LYS A 148 -8.24 7.78 -10.13
CA LYS A 148 -8.88 6.58 -9.56
C LYS A 148 -7.90 5.45 -9.27
N PRO A 149 -7.00 5.05 -10.20
CA PRO A 149 -6.11 3.93 -9.98
C PRO A 149 -5.29 4.07 -8.70
N ARG A 150 -4.74 5.25 -8.41
CA ARG A 150 -3.94 5.49 -7.20
C ARG A 150 -4.71 5.13 -5.93
N THR A 151 -5.94 5.60 -5.81
CA THR A 151 -6.79 5.29 -4.64
C THR A 151 -7.11 3.81 -4.55
N ILE A 152 -7.44 3.16 -5.68
CA ILE A 152 -7.78 1.74 -5.72
C ILE A 152 -6.58 0.90 -5.29
N TYR A 153 -5.39 1.14 -5.88
CA TYR A 153 -4.18 0.43 -5.49
C TYR A 153 -3.82 0.70 -4.03
N ASN A 154 -3.90 1.96 -3.58
CA ASN A 154 -3.58 2.31 -2.20
C ASN A 154 -4.45 1.56 -1.20
N ASN A 155 -5.77 1.54 -1.42
CA ASN A 155 -6.68 0.83 -0.54
C ASN A 155 -6.39 -0.67 -0.53
N HIS A 156 -6.18 -1.26 -1.71
CA HIS A 156 -5.91 -2.68 -1.82
C HIS A 156 -4.56 -3.08 -1.20
N PHE A 157 -3.50 -2.29 -1.40
CA PHE A 157 -2.21 -2.55 -0.76
C PHE A 157 -2.32 -2.42 0.77
N ASN A 158 -3.10 -1.45 1.26
CA ASN A 158 -3.36 -1.33 2.69
C ASN A 158 -4.07 -2.58 3.25
N GLU A 159 -5.08 -3.09 2.56
CA GLU A 159 -5.81 -4.30 2.95
C GLU A 159 -4.90 -5.54 2.99
N LEU A 160 -3.95 -5.67 2.06
CA LEU A 160 -3.02 -6.80 2.03
C LEU A 160 -2.06 -6.83 3.21
N PHE A 161 -1.67 -5.65 3.71
CA PHE A 161 -0.60 -5.56 4.69
C PHE A 161 -1.07 -5.14 6.09
N VAL A 162 -2.33 -4.78 6.26
CA VAL A 162 -2.87 -4.53 7.59
C VAL A 162 -3.07 -5.85 8.33
N ILE A 163 -2.60 -5.90 9.57
CA ILE A 163 -2.92 -7.00 10.49
C ILE A 163 -4.06 -6.51 11.37
N GLU A 164 -5.25 -7.06 11.16
CA GLU A 164 -6.41 -6.68 11.96
C GLU A 164 -6.14 -6.90 13.45
N LYS A 165 -6.57 -5.93 14.26
CA LYS A 165 -6.62 -6.15 15.71
C LYS A 165 -7.55 -7.33 15.99
N ALA A 166 -7.11 -8.26 16.81
CA ALA A 166 -8.01 -9.31 17.29
C ALA A 166 -9.26 -8.62 17.86
N LYS A 167 -10.45 -8.98 17.32
CA LYS A 167 -11.70 -8.52 17.96
C LYS A 167 -11.63 -9.01 19.40
N LYS A 168 -11.69 -8.09 20.37
CA LYS A 168 -11.97 -8.48 21.75
C LYS A 168 -13.36 -9.11 21.70
N GLU A 169 -13.41 -10.41 21.94
CA GLU A 169 -14.69 -11.05 22.24
C GLU A 169 -15.12 -10.52 23.60
N ASP A 170 -16.11 -9.65 23.61
CA ASP A 170 -16.79 -9.26 24.84
C ASP A 170 -17.63 -10.46 25.28
N TRP A 171 -17.15 -11.15 26.31
CA TRP A 171 -17.89 -12.16 27.05
C TRP A 171 -18.76 -11.48 28.11
#